data_6262ad57eb6f8aaf4b97fb1fe57281da
#
_entry.id   6262ad57eb6f8aaf4b97fb1fe57281da
#
_cell.length_a   1.000
_cell.length_b   1.000
_cell.length_c   1.000
_cell.angle_alpha   90.00
_cell.angle_beta   90.00
_cell.angle_gamma   90.00
#
_symmetry.space_group_name_H-M   'P 1'
#
loop_
_entity.id
_entity.type
_entity.pdbx_description
1 polymer ?
#
loop_
_entity_poly.entity_id
_entity_poly.type
_entity_poly.pdbx_seq_one_letter_code
_entity_poly.pdbx_strand_id
1 'polypeptide(L)'
;MSEDLFLDLGKVDKAQVSAQEYDVIIIGGGPAGLAAGLYTARARLNALLIEKDPLHCNLCLVKRIDNYPGFPEGISGRELIELMEMQARRFGLQIEIGNVIDITNDSDVKTVKTDIRNFRAKALIITTGISRKRQGVDGEEDFQGKGVSYCATCDGPFFKDIPVAVVGGGEEALEEAIFLTKFASQVTVIHSQEELSANEQLQGMAADNEKISLLLNSEVTKIAGKERVEFVEVLDLNTGNTEQLSVGGVFLYTGTRPVKDFLSQLMKMDERGYIITDQDMKTSADGIFAAGDVRYKKVRQVATAVGDGATAASSARKYIQNL
;
A
#
# COMPACT_ATOMS: atom_id res chain seq x y z
N MET A 1 61.37 12.48 30.48
CA MET A 1 61.09 13.22 29.23
C MET A 1 60.34 12.26 28.33
N SER A 2 59.02 12.34 28.40
CA SER A 2 58.09 11.59 27.57
C SER A 2 57.30 12.61 26.82
N GLU A 3 57.56 12.72 25.51
CA GLU A 3 56.84 13.59 24.61
C GLU A 3 55.56 12.87 24.17
N ASP A 4 54.46 13.54 24.51
CA ASP A 4 53.12 13.16 24.07
C ASP A 4 52.94 13.37 22.57
N LEU A 5 52.77 12.25 21.85
CA LEU A 5 52.40 12.26 20.44
C LEU A 5 50.87 12.42 20.33
N PHE A 6 50.35 13.65 20.34
CA PHE A 6 48.98 13.95 19.95
C PHE A 6 48.83 13.70 18.45
N LEU A 7 48.21 12.60 18.09
CA LEU A 7 47.67 12.39 16.76
C LEU A 7 46.52 13.39 16.54
N ASP A 8 46.79 14.41 15.75
CA ASP A 8 45.83 15.32 15.20
C ASP A 8 44.90 14.52 14.25
N LEU A 9 43.79 14.05 14.76
CA LEU A 9 42.72 13.47 13.95
C LEU A 9 42.13 14.63 13.13
N GLY A 10 42.75 14.89 12.00
CA GLY A 10 42.32 15.86 11.01
C GLY A 10 40.81 15.75 10.79
N LYS A 11 40.15 16.88 10.91
CA LYS A 11 38.75 17.08 10.52
C LYS A 11 38.55 16.37 9.19
N VAL A 12 37.80 15.25 9.20
CA VAL A 12 37.29 14.66 7.99
C VAL A 12 36.39 15.76 7.39
N ASP A 13 36.93 16.45 6.39
CA ASP A 13 36.11 17.32 5.54
C ASP A 13 34.92 16.48 5.12
N LYS A 14 33.74 16.94 5.45
CA LYS A 14 32.50 16.47 4.83
C LYS A 14 32.60 16.89 3.35
N ALA A 15 33.40 16.13 2.59
CA ALA A 15 33.43 16.23 1.16
C ALA A 15 31.97 16.22 0.72
N GLN A 16 31.57 17.27 0.03
CA GLN A 16 30.32 17.35 -0.70
C GLN A 16 30.33 16.13 -1.63
N VAL A 17 29.72 15.03 -1.18
CA VAL A 17 29.38 13.93 -2.06
C VAL A 17 28.40 14.55 -3.05
N SER A 18 28.87 14.85 -4.25
CA SER A 18 28.02 15.39 -5.31
C SER A 18 26.84 14.44 -5.45
N ALA A 19 25.62 14.95 -5.24
CA ALA A 19 24.43 14.12 -5.31
C ALA A 19 24.39 13.47 -6.69
N GLN A 20 24.28 12.15 -6.73
CA GLN A 20 24.22 11.41 -7.97
C GLN A 20 22.98 11.81 -8.75
N GLU A 21 23.12 12.15 -10.02
CA GLU A 21 22.03 12.64 -10.86
C GLU A 21 21.41 11.52 -11.69
N TYR A 22 20.08 11.51 -11.70
CA TYR A 22 19.26 10.57 -12.46
C TYR A 22 18.31 11.31 -13.41
N ASP A 23 17.85 10.63 -14.44
CA ASP A 23 16.73 11.14 -15.24
C ASP A 23 15.43 11.02 -14.44
N VAL A 24 15.22 9.85 -13.81
CA VAL A 24 14.01 9.55 -13.01
C VAL A 24 14.39 8.88 -11.69
N ILE A 25 13.79 9.34 -10.60
CA ILE A 25 13.78 8.59 -9.33
C ILE A 25 12.37 8.10 -9.06
N ILE A 26 12.25 6.82 -8.73
CA ILE A 26 11.00 6.14 -8.39
C ILE A 26 11.03 5.85 -6.89
N ILE A 27 10.00 6.22 -6.16
CA ILE A 27 9.94 6.08 -4.71
C ILE A 27 8.88 5.05 -4.33
N GLY A 28 9.32 3.88 -3.91
CA GLY A 28 8.51 2.71 -3.55
C GLY A 28 8.63 1.57 -4.56
N GLY A 29 8.99 0.37 -4.08
CA GLY A 29 9.27 -0.84 -4.85
C GLY A 29 8.11 -1.83 -4.97
N GLY A 30 6.87 -1.36 -4.79
CA GLY A 30 5.68 -2.16 -5.08
C GLY A 30 5.44 -2.35 -6.59
N PRO A 31 4.31 -3.00 -6.98
CA PRO A 31 4.01 -3.28 -8.39
C PRO A 31 4.02 -2.06 -9.30
N ALA A 32 3.53 -0.90 -8.82
CA ALA A 32 3.56 0.34 -9.57
C ALA A 32 4.99 0.83 -9.81
N GLY A 33 5.84 0.80 -8.78
CA GLY A 33 7.23 1.24 -8.87
C GLY A 33 8.07 0.34 -9.76
N LEU A 34 7.94 -0.97 -9.60
CA LEU A 34 8.67 -1.93 -10.44
C LEU A 34 8.23 -1.86 -11.91
N ALA A 35 6.93 -1.66 -12.18
CA ALA A 35 6.44 -1.40 -13.52
C ALA A 35 7.01 -0.09 -14.08
N ALA A 36 6.96 1.01 -13.31
CA ALA A 36 7.56 2.27 -13.71
C ALA A 36 9.06 2.12 -14.00
N GLY A 37 9.79 1.40 -13.12
CA GLY A 37 11.21 1.11 -13.28
C GLY A 37 11.53 0.31 -14.53
N LEU A 38 10.73 -0.72 -14.82
CA LEU A 38 10.87 -1.51 -16.04
C LEU A 38 10.73 -0.63 -17.31
N TYR A 39 9.69 0.21 -17.36
CA TYR A 39 9.42 1.03 -18.53
C TYR A 39 10.44 2.17 -18.69
N THR A 40 10.91 2.80 -17.61
CA THR A 40 11.96 3.84 -17.65
C THR A 40 13.30 3.25 -18.09
N ALA A 41 13.69 2.09 -17.53
CA ALA A 41 14.93 1.40 -17.91
C ALA A 41 14.90 0.95 -19.38
N ARG A 42 13.78 0.40 -19.88
CA ARG A 42 13.63 0.05 -21.29
C ARG A 42 13.68 1.27 -22.20
N ALA A 43 13.26 2.42 -21.73
CA ALA A 43 13.41 3.71 -22.46
C ALA A 43 14.85 4.26 -22.40
N ARG A 44 15.79 3.54 -21.79
CA ARG A 44 17.20 3.92 -21.59
C ARG A 44 17.38 5.22 -20.78
N LEU A 45 16.45 5.51 -19.88
CA LEU A 45 16.63 6.57 -18.88
C LEU A 45 17.51 6.05 -17.75
N ASN A 46 18.38 6.92 -17.23
CA ASN A 46 19.11 6.65 -15.98
C ASN A 46 18.12 6.72 -14.82
N ALA A 47 17.60 5.56 -14.41
CA ALA A 47 16.53 5.44 -13.42
C ALA A 47 17.03 4.77 -12.13
N LEU A 48 16.62 5.33 -11.00
CA LEU A 48 16.81 4.78 -9.66
C LEU A 48 15.46 4.51 -9.02
N LEU A 49 15.28 3.33 -8.45
CA LEU A 49 14.17 3.02 -7.56
C LEU A 49 14.70 2.99 -6.12
N ILE A 50 14.04 3.72 -5.22
CA ILE A 50 14.35 3.72 -3.79
C ILE A 50 13.22 3.00 -3.05
N GLU A 51 13.56 1.94 -2.31
CA GLU A 51 12.63 1.17 -1.51
C GLU A 51 13.09 1.13 -0.06
N LYS A 52 12.17 1.36 0.86
CA LYS A 52 12.45 1.34 2.29
C LYS A 52 12.66 -0.07 2.83
N ASP A 53 11.79 -0.99 2.45
CA ASP A 53 11.75 -2.35 2.97
C ASP A 53 11.22 -3.33 1.92
N PRO A 54 12.11 -3.89 1.09
CA PRO A 54 11.71 -4.77 -0.01
C PRO A 54 11.07 -6.10 0.45
N LEU A 55 11.29 -6.49 1.72
CA LEU A 55 10.80 -7.76 2.25
C LEU A 55 9.39 -7.67 2.85
N HIS A 56 8.96 -6.47 3.23
CA HIS A 56 7.71 -6.23 3.94
C HIS A 56 6.73 -5.32 3.17
N CYS A 57 6.83 -5.28 1.84
CA CYS A 57 5.82 -4.60 1.04
C CYS A 57 4.44 -5.26 1.24
N ASN A 58 3.35 -4.48 1.13
CA ASN A 58 1.98 -5.00 1.33
C ASN A 58 1.70 -6.25 0.50
N LEU A 59 2.20 -6.30 -0.74
CA LEU A 59 1.99 -7.45 -1.61
C LEU A 59 2.78 -8.67 -1.16
N CYS A 60 3.99 -8.48 -0.61
CA CYS A 60 4.84 -9.58 -0.14
C CYS A 60 4.19 -10.41 0.98
N LEU A 61 3.20 -9.85 1.66
CA LEU A 61 2.45 -10.53 2.73
C LEU A 61 1.29 -11.38 2.19
N VAL A 62 0.93 -11.22 0.91
CA VAL A 62 -0.16 -11.98 0.28
C VAL A 62 0.35 -13.35 -0.15
N LYS A 63 -0.25 -14.41 0.40
CA LYS A 63 0.19 -15.78 0.13
C LYS A 63 -0.17 -16.26 -1.27
N ARG A 64 -1.31 -15.80 -1.81
CA ARG A 64 -1.82 -16.24 -3.09
C ARG A 64 -2.58 -15.10 -3.79
N ILE A 65 -2.29 -14.91 -5.06
CA ILE A 65 -2.91 -13.93 -5.96
C ILE A 65 -3.45 -14.72 -7.15
N ASP A 66 -4.77 -14.77 -7.30
CA ASP A 66 -5.45 -15.49 -8.39
C ASP A 66 -6.01 -14.54 -9.45
N ASN A 67 -5.95 -13.23 -9.21
CA ASN A 67 -6.54 -12.20 -10.06
C ASN A 67 -5.51 -11.34 -10.83
N TYR A 68 -4.25 -11.78 -10.89
CA TYR A 68 -3.25 -11.14 -11.74
C TYR A 68 -3.07 -11.94 -13.03
N PRO A 69 -3.38 -11.35 -14.21
CA PRO A 69 -3.32 -12.07 -15.48
C PRO A 69 -1.91 -12.59 -15.80
N GLY A 70 -1.84 -13.80 -16.34
CA GLY A 70 -0.59 -14.47 -16.71
C GLY A 70 -0.17 -15.58 -15.73
N PHE A 71 -0.88 -15.75 -14.62
CA PHE A 71 -0.63 -16.80 -13.63
C PHE A 71 -1.90 -17.62 -13.37
N PRO A 72 -2.25 -18.57 -14.27
CA PRO A 72 -3.50 -19.33 -14.17
C PRO A 72 -3.60 -20.20 -12.92
N GLU A 73 -2.46 -20.60 -12.34
CA GLU A 73 -2.40 -21.38 -11.10
C GLU A 73 -2.27 -20.47 -9.84
N GLY A 74 -2.36 -19.13 -10.03
CA GLY A 74 -2.05 -18.17 -9.00
C GLY A 74 -0.54 -18.03 -8.75
N ILE A 75 -0.17 -17.04 -7.97
CA ILE A 75 1.22 -16.75 -7.58
C ILE A 75 1.25 -16.13 -6.19
N SER A 76 2.30 -16.34 -5.40
CA SER A 76 2.48 -15.60 -4.16
C SER A 76 2.88 -14.15 -4.43
N GLY A 77 2.47 -13.23 -3.55
CA GLY A 77 2.82 -11.82 -3.72
C GLY A 77 4.33 -11.59 -3.69
N ARG A 78 5.06 -12.33 -2.86
CA ARG A 78 6.53 -12.28 -2.80
C ARG A 78 7.17 -12.70 -4.12
N GLU A 79 6.77 -13.86 -4.65
CA GLU A 79 7.30 -14.37 -5.92
C GLU A 79 7.00 -13.42 -7.09
N LEU A 80 5.81 -12.83 -7.11
CA LEU A 80 5.45 -11.85 -8.14
C LEU A 80 6.37 -10.62 -8.08
N ILE A 81 6.63 -10.06 -6.87
CA ILE A 81 7.56 -8.94 -6.68
C ILE A 81 8.97 -9.31 -7.13
N GLU A 82 9.48 -10.49 -6.76
CA GLU A 82 10.80 -10.97 -7.16
C GLU A 82 10.93 -11.08 -8.69
N LEU A 83 9.92 -11.64 -9.37
CA LEU A 83 9.88 -11.74 -10.82
C LEU A 83 9.85 -10.37 -11.50
N MET A 84 9.06 -9.43 -10.98
CA MET A 84 8.99 -8.06 -11.49
C MET A 84 10.32 -7.32 -11.29
N GLU A 85 10.95 -7.47 -10.13
CA GLU A 85 12.26 -6.89 -9.83
C GLU A 85 13.35 -7.46 -10.75
N MET A 86 13.43 -8.77 -10.89
CA MET A 86 14.36 -9.44 -11.81
C MET A 86 14.19 -8.91 -13.24
N GLN A 87 12.94 -8.75 -13.69
CA GLN A 87 12.64 -8.22 -15.02
C GLN A 87 13.14 -6.78 -15.18
N ALA A 88 12.87 -5.91 -14.20
CA ALA A 88 13.29 -4.51 -14.25
C ALA A 88 14.83 -4.36 -14.21
N ARG A 89 15.50 -5.11 -13.32
CA ARG A 89 16.98 -5.15 -13.23
C ARG A 89 17.65 -5.64 -14.50
N ARG A 90 17.06 -6.60 -15.21
CA ARG A 90 17.56 -7.07 -16.50
C ARG A 90 17.69 -5.95 -17.54
N PHE A 91 16.87 -4.91 -17.45
CA PHE A 91 16.94 -3.74 -18.32
C PHE A 91 17.76 -2.58 -17.75
N GLY A 92 18.41 -2.77 -16.60
CA GLY A 92 19.35 -1.81 -16.02
C GLY A 92 18.73 -0.90 -14.95
N LEU A 93 17.53 -1.20 -14.43
CA LEU A 93 17.00 -0.47 -13.28
C LEU A 93 17.95 -0.62 -12.07
N GLN A 94 18.38 0.51 -11.53
CA GLN A 94 19.10 0.56 -10.26
C GLN A 94 18.07 0.58 -9.13
N ILE A 95 18.28 -0.24 -8.10
CA ILE A 95 17.42 -0.27 -6.91
C ILE A 95 18.31 -0.09 -5.69
N GLU A 96 17.95 0.88 -4.85
CA GLU A 96 18.63 1.18 -3.60
C GLU A 96 17.67 1.06 -2.42
N ILE A 97 18.15 0.51 -1.32
CA ILE A 97 17.41 0.43 -0.07
C ILE A 97 17.66 1.73 0.70
N GLY A 98 16.61 2.44 1.07
CA GLY A 98 16.71 3.69 1.80
C GLY A 98 15.33 4.27 2.12
N ASN A 99 15.24 4.96 3.24
CA ASN A 99 14.02 5.64 3.65
C ASN A 99 14.03 7.09 3.17
N VAL A 100 13.11 7.45 2.28
CA VAL A 100 12.95 8.85 1.84
C VAL A 100 12.30 9.64 2.97
N ILE A 101 12.96 10.72 3.38
CA ILE A 101 12.55 11.57 4.49
C ILE A 101 12.09 12.96 4.04
N ASP A 102 12.52 13.41 2.86
CA ASP A 102 12.15 14.74 2.35
C ASP A 102 12.33 14.81 0.83
N ILE A 103 11.54 15.66 0.17
CA ILE A 103 11.64 15.97 -1.25
C ILE A 103 11.56 17.48 -1.43
N THR A 104 12.50 18.05 -2.18
CA THR A 104 12.41 19.43 -2.66
C THR A 104 12.25 19.46 -4.18
N ASN A 105 11.43 20.39 -4.67
CA ASN A 105 11.16 20.59 -6.10
C ASN A 105 11.64 21.99 -6.51
N ASP A 106 12.90 22.06 -6.91
CA ASP A 106 13.53 23.31 -7.32
C ASP A 106 13.56 23.40 -8.87
N SER A 107 12.41 23.77 -9.45
CA SER A 107 12.24 23.92 -10.91
C SER A 107 12.64 22.66 -11.69
N ASP A 108 13.79 22.67 -12.37
CA ASP A 108 14.21 21.60 -13.29
C ASP A 108 14.81 20.38 -12.58
N VAL A 109 15.21 20.52 -11.31
CA VAL A 109 15.86 19.48 -10.54
C VAL A 109 15.12 19.22 -9.25
N LYS A 110 14.76 17.96 -9.03
CA LYS A 110 14.13 17.47 -7.80
C LYS A 110 15.22 16.83 -6.93
N THR A 111 15.25 17.17 -5.66
CA THR A 111 16.15 16.54 -4.69
C THR A 111 15.38 15.60 -3.78
N VAL A 112 15.83 14.36 -3.72
CA VAL A 112 15.29 13.31 -2.82
C VAL A 112 16.31 13.09 -1.71
N LYS A 113 15.89 13.35 -0.49
CA LYS A 113 16.70 13.13 0.71
C LYS A 113 16.31 11.81 1.38
N THR A 114 17.26 10.95 1.59
CA THR A 114 17.08 9.71 2.35
C THR A 114 17.83 9.77 3.67
N ASP A 115 17.62 8.78 4.50
CA ASP A 115 18.36 8.58 5.75
C ASP A 115 19.86 8.30 5.53
N ILE A 116 20.27 7.96 4.31
CA ILE A 116 21.66 7.61 3.96
C ILE A 116 22.34 8.76 3.22
N ARG A 117 21.72 9.26 2.14
CA ARG A 117 22.28 10.29 1.24
C ARG A 117 21.22 11.02 0.42
N ASN A 118 21.62 12.04 -0.31
CA ASN A 118 20.73 12.78 -1.19
C ASN A 118 20.93 12.34 -2.64
N PHE A 119 19.85 12.40 -3.41
CA PHE A 119 19.82 12.12 -4.84
C PHE A 119 19.16 13.29 -5.58
N ARG A 120 19.49 13.46 -6.85
CA ARG A 120 18.89 14.46 -7.72
C ARG A 120 18.31 13.81 -8.97
N ALA A 121 17.16 14.30 -9.44
CA ALA A 121 16.53 13.81 -10.67
C ALA A 121 15.80 14.92 -11.42
N LYS A 122 15.61 14.72 -12.73
CA LYS A 122 14.77 15.57 -13.58
C LYS A 122 13.28 15.33 -13.31
N ALA A 123 12.89 14.09 -13.02
CA ALA A 123 11.51 13.71 -12.72
C ALA A 123 11.44 12.72 -11.55
N LEU A 124 10.30 12.75 -10.84
CA LEU A 124 9.99 11.78 -9.78
C LEU A 124 8.72 11.02 -10.09
N ILE A 125 8.67 9.75 -9.70
CA ILE A 125 7.45 8.92 -9.72
C ILE A 125 7.21 8.40 -8.31
N ILE A 126 6.13 8.85 -7.68
CA ILE A 126 5.73 8.47 -6.33
C ILE A 126 4.87 7.21 -6.41
N THR A 127 5.35 6.11 -5.83
CA THR A 127 4.73 4.78 -5.85
C THR A 127 4.70 4.12 -4.48
N THR A 128 4.66 4.94 -3.43
CA THR A 128 4.77 4.53 -2.03
C THR A 128 3.58 3.71 -1.52
N GLY A 129 2.50 3.68 -2.29
CA GLY A 129 1.32 2.91 -1.96
C GLY A 129 0.57 3.43 -0.72
N ILE A 130 -0.05 2.51 -0.02
CA ILE A 130 -0.84 2.77 1.19
C ILE A 130 -0.25 2.00 2.37
N SER A 131 -0.39 2.56 3.57
CA SER A 131 -0.27 1.81 4.82
C SER A 131 -1.67 1.52 5.35
N ARG A 132 -1.85 0.31 5.86
CA ARG A 132 -3.08 -0.07 6.54
C ARG A 132 -2.99 0.39 7.99
N LYS A 133 -4.08 0.94 8.49
CA LYS A 133 -4.19 1.17 9.92
C LYS A 133 -4.45 -0.21 10.55
N ARG A 134 -3.43 -0.80 11.15
CA ARG A 134 -3.63 -2.01 11.95
C ARG A 134 -4.56 -1.68 13.10
N GLN A 135 -5.48 -2.57 13.38
CA GLN A 135 -6.35 -2.43 14.56
C GLN A 135 -5.57 -2.69 15.85
N GLY A 136 -4.51 -3.49 15.77
CA GLY A 136 -3.77 -3.95 16.95
C GLY A 136 -4.55 -4.97 17.75
N VAL A 137 -5.50 -5.65 17.11
CA VAL A 137 -6.28 -6.73 17.71
C VAL A 137 -5.40 -7.95 17.93
N ASP A 138 -5.50 -8.57 19.10
CA ASP A 138 -4.77 -9.79 19.40
C ASP A 138 -5.07 -10.88 18.35
N GLY A 139 -4.04 -11.48 17.77
CA GLY A 139 -4.14 -12.46 16.68
C GLY A 139 -4.22 -11.89 15.26
N GLU A 140 -4.33 -10.55 15.05
CA GLU A 140 -4.39 -9.96 13.71
C GLU A 140 -3.20 -10.37 12.83
N GLU A 141 -1.98 -10.29 13.38
CA GLU A 141 -0.76 -10.64 12.66
C GLU A 141 -0.59 -12.16 12.49
N ASP A 142 -0.89 -12.93 13.52
CA ASP A 142 -0.69 -14.38 13.53
C ASP A 142 -1.55 -15.11 12.51
N PHE A 143 -2.75 -14.56 12.26
CA PHE A 143 -3.72 -15.12 11.33
C PHE A 143 -3.77 -14.41 9.97
N GLN A 144 -2.87 -13.49 9.70
CA GLN A 144 -2.77 -12.86 8.38
C GLN A 144 -2.51 -13.91 7.29
N GLY A 145 -3.43 -13.99 6.29
CA GLY A 145 -3.43 -15.04 5.25
C GLY A 145 -3.76 -16.43 5.76
N LYS A 146 -4.27 -16.55 7.00
CA LYS A 146 -4.82 -17.78 7.57
C LYS A 146 -6.26 -17.55 8.07
N GLY A 147 -6.98 -16.62 7.45
CA GLY A 147 -8.33 -16.21 7.80
C GLY A 147 -8.48 -14.71 8.02
N VAL A 148 -7.41 -13.97 8.37
CA VAL A 148 -7.43 -12.50 8.37
C VAL A 148 -7.09 -12.00 6.97
N SER A 149 -7.95 -11.15 6.44
CA SER A 149 -7.84 -10.52 5.11
C SER A 149 -8.15 -9.02 5.19
N TYR A 150 -7.73 -8.31 4.15
CA TYR A 150 -7.98 -6.89 3.95
C TYR A 150 -8.52 -6.60 2.53
N CYS A 151 -8.93 -7.64 1.80
CA CYS A 151 -9.39 -7.52 0.42
C CYS A 151 -10.42 -8.61 0.12
N ALA A 152 -11.72 -8.29 0.16
CA ALA A 152 -12.75 -9.26 -0.14
C ALA A 152 -12.73 -9.71 -1.61
N THR A 153 -12.43 -8.80 -2.54
CA THR A 153 -12.28 -9.16 -3.96
C THR A 153 -11.12 -10.10 -4.24
N CYS A 154 -10.07 -10.10 -3.39
CA CYS A 154 -8.94 -11.01 -3.51
C CYS A 154 -9.24 -12.37 -2.88
N ASP A 155 -9.75 -12.36 -1.65
CA ASP A 155 -9.80 -13.54 -0.79
C ASP A 155 -11.21 -14.11 -0.61
N GLY A 156 -12.27 -13.34 -0.95
CA GLY A 156 -13.67 -13.77 -0.79
C GLY A 156 -13.98 -15.16 -1.36
N PRO A 157 -13.49 -15.54 -2.56
CA PRO A 157 -13.71 -16.88 -3.12
C PRO A 157 -13.22 -18.04 -2.24
N PHE A 158 -12.24 -17.81 -1.36
CA PHE A 158 -11.72 -18.85 -0.43
C PHE A 158 -12.65 -19.12 0.75
N PHE A 159 -13.66 -18.26 0.98
CA PHE A 159 -14.62 -18.37 2.08
C PHE A 159 -15.99 -18.87 1.62
N LYS A 160 -16.02 -19.70 0.56
CA LYS A 160 -17.26 -20.30 0.07
C LYS A 160 -17.92 -21.13 1.16
N ASP A 161 -19.19 -20.82 1.44
CA ASP A 161 -20.05 -21.47 2.45
C ASP A 161 -19.48 -21.39 3.90
N ILE A 162 -18.58 -20.46 4.17
CA ILE A 162 -17.95 -20.20 5.47
C ILE A 162 -18.50 -18.88 6.03
N PRO A 163 -18.84 -18.78 7.34
CA PRO A 163 -19.21 -17.51 7.95
C PRO A 163 -17.98 -16.62 8.13
N VAL A 164 -18.16 -15.31 7.87
CA VAL A 164 -17.07 -14.33 7.97
C VAL A 164 -17.51 -13.10 8.75
N ALA A 165 -16.54 -12.43 9.38
CA ALA A 165 -16.71 -11.12 9.98
C ALA A 165 -16.10 -10.03 9.09
N VAL A 166 -16.76 -8.87 9.04
CA VAL A 166 -16.24 -7.63 8.42
C VAL A 166 -16.13 -6.57 9.51
N VAL A 167 -14.95 -6.04 9.73
CA VAL A 167 -14.74 -5.02 10.76
C VAL A 167 -14.63 -3.65 10.10
N GLY A 168 -15.58 -2.76 10.42
CA GLY A 168 -15.67 -1.42 9.86
C GLY A 168 -17.12 -1.04 9.56
N GLY A 169 -17.41 0.26 9.46
CA GLY A 169 -18.77 0.78 9.20
C GLY A 169 -18.82 1.82 8.08
N GLY A 170 -17.74 1.99 7.34
CA GLY A 170 -17.66 2.91 6.21
C GLY A 170 -18.10 2.28 4.89
N GLU A 171 -18.11 3.09 3.82
CA GLU A 171 -18.52 2.67 2.47
C GLU A 171 -17.78 1.41 2.01
N GLU A 172 -16.45 1.39 2.12
CA GLU A 172 -15.63 0.25 1.73
C GLU A 172 -16.01 -1.04 2.48
N ALA A 173 -16.27 -0.94 3.80
CA ALA A 173 -16.66 -2.10 4.60
C ALA A 173 -18.00 -2.69 4.16
N LEU A 174 -19.01 -1.84 3.89
CA LEU A 174 -20.32 -2.30 3.46
C LEU A 174 -20.33 -2.81 2.03
N GLU A 175 -19.65 -2.15 1.09
CA GLU A 175 -19.50 -2.63 -0.29
C GLU A 175 -18.88 -4.04 -0.31
N GLU A 176 -17.84 -4.23 0.46
CA GLU A 176 -17.13 -5.52 0.54
C GLU A 176 -17.91 -6.58 1.35
N ALA A 177 -18.67 -6.17 2.37
CA ALA A 177 -19.60 -7.06 3.08
C ALA A 177 -20.68 -7.59 2.13
N ILE A 178 -21.30 -6.71 1.34
CA ILE A 178 -22.28 -7.09 0.31
C ILE A 178 -21.64 -8.01 -0.74
N PHE A 179 -20.42 -7.71 -1.17
CA PHE A 179 -19.70 -8.57 -2.12
C PHE A 179 -19.44 -9.98 -1.56
N LEU A 180 -19.03 -10.09 -0.28
CA LEU A 180 -18.75 -11.35 0.39
C LEU A 180 -19.97 -12.27 0.47
N THR A 181 -21.19 -11.75 0.49
CA THR A 181 -22.42 -12.58 0.50
C THR A 181 -22.56 -13.50 -0.71
N LYS A 182 -21.80 -13.22 -1.80
CA LYS A 182 -21.75 -14.12 -2.98
C LYS A 182 -21.07 -15.45 -2.68
N PHE A 183 -20.24 -15.48 -1.65
CA PHE A 183 -19.41 -16.63 -1.30
C PHE A 183 -19.74 -17.16 0.10
N ALA A 184 -19.70 -16.29 1.10
CA ALA A 184 -19.88 -16.64 2.50
C ALA A 184 -21.31 -17.16 2.79
N SER A 185 -21.41 -18.04 3.78
CA SER A 185 -22.70 -18.47 4.30
C SER A 185 -23.39 -17.37 5.08
N GLN A 186 -22.64 -16.57 5.82
CA GLN A 186 -23.09 -15.43 6.64
C GLN A 186 -21.97 -14.38 6.69
N VAL A 187 -22.33 -13.11 6.71
CA VAL A 187 -21.42 -11.98 6.88
C VAL A 187 -21.87 -11.18 8.09
N THR A 188 -21.03 -11.05 9.11
CA THR A 188 -21.31 -10.21 10.28
C THR A 188 -20.46 -8.95 10.20
N VAL A 189 -21.10 -7.79 10.04
CA VAL A 189 -20.43 -6.50 10.07
C VAL A 189 -20.34 -6.02 11.53
N ILE A 190 -19.12 -5.76 12.00
CA ILE A 190 -18.84 -5.33 13.37
C ILE A 190 -18.32 -3.90 13.33
N HIS A 191 -19.01 -2.99 14.03
CA HIS A 191 -18.68 -1.57 14.04
C HIS A 191 -18.77 -0.96 15.44
N SER A 192 -17.76 -0.16 15.80
CA SER A 192 -17.62 0.41 17.15
C SER A 192 -18.55 1.59 17.45
N GLN A 193 -19.20 2.15 16.42
CA GLN A 193 -20.13 3.26 16.59
C GLN A 193 -21.59 2.78 16.57
N GLU A 194 -22.48 3.64 17.06
CA GLU A 194 -23.93 3.41 17.03
C GLU A 194 -24.49 3.46 15.60
N GLU A 195 -23.87 4.26 14.72
CA GLU A 195 -24.31 4.46 13.34
C GLU A 195 -23.19 4.13 12.35
N LEU A 196 -23.57 3.57 11.21
CA LEU A 196 -22.66 3.34 10.09
C LEU A 196 -22.34 4.65 9.39
N SER A 197 -21.09 4.84 8.98
CA SER A 197 -20.66 6.05 8.26
C SER A 197 -20.77 5.94 6.73
N ALA A 198 -21.21 4.79 6.22
CA ALA A 198 -21.52 4.61 4.80
C ALA A 198 -22.77 5.39 4.39
N ASN A 199 -22.95 5.64 3.08
CA ASN A 199 -24.14 6.30 2.56
C ASN A 199 -25.41 5.45 2.75
N GLU A 200 -26.58 6.10 2.78
CA GLU A 200 -27.89 5.46 3.04
C GLU A 200 -28.19 4.32 2.06
N GLN A 201 -27.79 4.43 0.81
CA GLN A 201 -28.02 3.39 -0.19
C GLN A 201 -27.32 2.09 0.17
N LEU A 202 -26.04 2.14 0.57
CA LEU A 202 -25.26 0.97 0.99
C LEU A 202 -25.80 0.40 2.30
N GLN A 203 -26.20 1.26 3.24
CA GLN A 203 -26.85 0.82 4.48
C GLN A 203 -28.12 0.04 4.19
N GLY A 204 -28.99 0.56 3.30
CA GLY A 204 -30.21 -0.13 2.89
C GLY A 204 -29.93 -1.48 2.22
N MET A 205 -28.97 -1.53 1.29
CA MET A 205 -28.57 -2.78 0.63
C MET A 205 -28.03 -3.82 1.61
N ALA A 206 -27.31 -3.40 2.64
CA ALA A 206 -26.78 -4.30 3.66
C ALA A 206 -27.91 -4.80 4.59
N ALA A 207 -28.83 -3.92 4.99
CA ALA A 207 -29.95 -4.25 5.85
C ALA A 207 -30.97 -5.19 5.17
N ASP A 208 -31.20 -5.06 3.87
CA ASP A 208 -32.08 -5.90 3.08
C ASP A 208 -31.48 -7.28 2.74
N ASN A 209 -30.22 -7.51 3.05
CA ASN A 209 -29.53 -8.74 2.70
C ASN A 209 -29.60 -9.77 3.85
N GLU A 210 -30.36 -10.85 3.65
CA GLU A 210 -30.57 -11.91 4.67
C GLU A 210 -29.26 -12.55 5.17
N LYS A 211 -28.17 -12.46 4.42
CA LYS A 211 -26.87 -12.99 4.82
C LYS A 211 -26.03 -11.98 5.63
N ILE A 212 -26.48 -10.73 5.79
CA ILE A 212 -25.73 -9.72 6.55
C ILE A 212 -26.38 -9.51 7.92
N SER A 213 -25.56 -9.56 8.95
CA SER A 213 -25.90 -9.16 10.31
C SER A 213 -25.05 -7.98 10.73
N LEU A 214 -25.62 -7.01 11.42
CA LEU A 214 -24.92 -5.83 11.92
C LEU A 214 -24.75 -5.91 13.44
N LEU A 215 -23.51 -5.82 13.92
CA LEU A 215 -23.17 -5.64 15.33
C LEU A 215 -22.58 -4.23 15.50
N LEU A 216 -23.44 -3.29 15.88
CA LEU A 216 -23.06 -1.90 16.17
C LEU A 216 -22.64 -1.79 17.64
N ASN A 217 -21.99 -0.68 18.02
CA ASN A 217 -21.39 -0.48 19.33
C ASN A 217 -20.54 -1.69 19.77
N SER A 218 -19.80 -2.29 18.84
CA SER A 218 -19.11 -3.55 19.08
C SER A 218 -17.70 -3.51 18.49
N GLU A 219 -16.75 -4.07 19.22
CA GLU A 219 -15.36 -4.15 18.79
C GLU A 219 -14.83 -5.59 18.83
N VAL A 220 -14.03 -5.95 17.84
CA VAL A 220 -13.25 -7.20 17.88
C VAL A 220 -12.03 -6.95 18.78
N THR A 221 -11.94 -7.73 19.85
CA THR A 221 -10.83 -7.65 20.82
C THR A 221 -9.78 -8.72 20.58
N LYS A 222 -10.20 -9.84 19.97
CA LYS A 222 -9.31 -10.96 19.69
C LYS A 222 -9.75 -11.74 18.45
N ILE A 223 -8.78 -12.19 17.67
CA ILE A 223 -8.94 -13.12 16.57
C ILE A 223 -8.21 -14.41 16.94
N ALA A 224 -8.87 -15.55 16.93
CA ALA A 224 -8.29 -16.79 17.45
C ALA A 224 -8.67 -18.02 16.62
N GLY A 225 -7.86 -19.07 16.80
CA GLY A 225 -7.98 -20.37 16.16
C GLY A 225 -6.72 -21.19 16.37
N LYS A 226 -6.63 -22.34 15.72
CA LYS A 226 -5.44 -23.21 15.78
C LYS A 226 -4.50 -22.93 14.60
N GLU A 227 -4.85 -23.40 13.41
CA GLU A 227 -4.07 -23.21 12.18
C GLU A 227 -4.59 -22.03 11.35
N ARG A 228 -5.86 -21.71 11.50
CA ARG A 228 -6.59 -20.61 10.84
C ARG A 228 -7.55 -19.98 11.82
N VAL A 229 -8.17 -18.88 11.43
CA VAL A 229 -9.26 -18.26 12.20
C VAL A 229 -10.40 -19.27 12.41
N GLU A 230 -10.87 -19.39 13.64
CA GLU A 230 -12.01 -20.21 14.03
C GLU A 230 -13.10 -19.36 14.72
N PHE A 231 -12.71 -18.27 15.40
CA PHE A 231 -13.64 -17.33 16.01
C PHE A 231 -12.99 -15.96 16.24
N VAL A 232 -13.83 -14.98 16.51
CA VAL A 232 -13.44 -13.67 17.07
C VAL A 232 -14.12 -13.46 18.42
N GLU A 233 -13.46 -12.73 19.33
CA GLU A 233 -14.07 -12.21 20.53
C GLU A 233 -14.56 -10.78 20.23
N VAL A 234 -15.86 -10.57 20.48
CA VAL A 234 -16.54 -9.29 20.22
C VAL A 234 -16.99 -8.69 21.55
N LEU A 235 -16.52 -7.49 21.85
CA LEU A 235 -16.91 -6.70 23.01
C LEU A 235 -18.10 -5.82 22.62
N ASP A 236 -19.20 -5.95 23.30
CA ASP A 236 -20.32 -5.00 23.28
C ASP A 236 -19.97 -3.77 24.16
N LEU A 237 -19.84 -2.63 23.53
CA LEU A 237 -19.41 -1.38 24.19
C LEU A 237 -20.50 -0.77 25.09
N ASN A 238 -21.78 -1.16 24.92
CA ASN A 238 -22.88 -0.70 25.75
C ASN A 238 -22.94 -1.46 27.09
N THR A 239 -22.72 -2.79 27.02
CA THR A 239 -22.88 -3.67 28.16
C THR A 239 -21.57 -4.08 28.81
N GLY A 240 -20.45 -3.96 28.10
CA GLY A 240 -19.14 -4.45 28.51
C GLY A 240 -19.00 -5.98 28.44
N ASN A 241 -19.97 -6.69 27.88
CA ASN A 241 -19.92 -8.13 27.73
C ASN A 241 -19.08 -8.52 26.50
N THR A 242 -18.38 -9.63 26.61
CA THR A 242 -17.64 -10.21 25.48
C THR A 242 -18.28 -11.53 25.08
N GLU A 243 -18.51 -11.69 23.77
CA GLU A 243 -19.05 -12.91 23.17
C GLU A 243 -18.10 -13.46 22.11
N GLN A 244 -18.13 -14.79 21.92
CA GLN A 244 -17.39 -15.44 20.84
C GLN A 244 -18.31 -15.61 19.62
N LEU A 245 -17.86 -15.07 18.49
CA LEU A 245 -18.51 -15.25 17.19
C LEU A 245 -17.67 -16.23 16.37
N SER A 246 -18.25 -17.40 16.05
CA SER A 246 -17.61 -18.41 15.21
C SER A 246 -17.56 -17.95 13.77
N VAL A 247 -16.36 -17.76 13.22
CA VAL A 247 -16.11 -17.34 11.84
C VAL A 247 -14.83 -17.98 11.32
N GLY A 248 -14.80 -18.32 10.02
CA GLY A 248 -13.58 -18.83 9.39
C GLY A 248 -12.74 -17.73 8.74
N GLY A 249 -13.23 -16.50 8.70
CA GLY A 249 -12.51 -15.34 8.17
C GLY A 249 -12.92 -14.01 8.78
N VAL A 250 -11.95 -13.10 8.80
CA VAL A 250 -12.13 -11.71 9.28
C VAL A 250 -11.56 -10.75 8.25
N PHE A 251 -12.39 -9.85 7.76
CA PHE A 251 -12.03 -8.82 6.80
C PHE A 251 -11.96 -7.47 7.51
N LEU A 252 -10.78 -6.85 7.51
CA LEU A 252 -10.52 -5.62 8.27
C LEU A 252 -10.54 -4.39 7.35
N TYR A 253 -11.57 -3.54 7.51
CA TYR A 253 -11.75 -2.27 6.77
C TYR A 253 -11.72 -1.07 7.72
N THR A 254 -10.62 -0.91 8.44
CA THR A 254 -10.42 0.14 9.44
C THR A 254 -9.77 1.39 8.91
N GLY A 255 -9.70 1.45 7.59
CA GLY A 255 -9.14 2.55 6.82
C GLY A 255 -7.70 2.32 6.38
N THR A 256 -7.41 2.87 5.23
CA THR A 256 -6.07 2.93 4.63
C THR A 256 -5.59 4.38 4.63
N ARG A 257 -4.29 4.58 4.76
CA ARG A 257 -3.67 5.90 4.62
C ARG A 257 -2.59 5.84 3.55
N PRO A 258 -2.54 6.78 2.63
CA PRO A 258 -1.41 6.87 1.71
C PRO A 258 -0.13 7.17 2.47
N VAL A 259 0.97 6.55 2.04
CA VAL A 259 2.30 6.81 2.62
C VAL A 259 2.83 8.10 2.00
N LYS A 260 2.75 9.19 2.75
CA LYS A 260 2.95 10.55 2.25
C LYS A 260 3.73 11.49 3.17
N ASP A 261 4.26 11.02 4.29
CA ASP A 261 4.80 11.88 5.36
C ASP A 261 5.84 12.90 4.88
N PHE A 262 6.59 12.55 3.82
CA PHE A 262 7.57 13.42 3.17
C PHE A 262 7.01 14.23 1.98
N LEU A 263 5.71 14.14 1.68
CA LEU A 263 5.06 14.77 0.50
C LEU A 263 4.20 15.98 0.87
N SER A 264 4.04 16.29 2.16
CA SER A 264 3.18 17.38 2.62
C SER A 264 3.64 18.71 2.00
N GLN A 265 2.73 19.38 1.28
CA GLN A 265 2.90 20.66 0.60
C GLN A 265 3.45 20.63 -0.85
N LEU A 266 3.94 19.50 -1.36
CA LEU A 266 4.47 19.43 -2.72
C LEU A 266 3.39 19.41 -3.81
N MET A 267 2.23 18.78 -3.51
CA MET A 267 1.19 18.55 -4.50
C MET A 267 -0.22 18.49 -3.90
N LYS A 268 -1.23 18.61 -4.75
CA LYS A 268 -2.64 18.50 -4.33
C LYS A 268 -2.98 17.08 -3.93
N MET A 269 -3.68 16.96 -2.80
CA MET A 269 -4.21 15.70 -2.27
C MET A 269 -5.71 15.87 -1.96
N ASP A 270 -6.43 14.74 -1.90
CA ASP A 270 -7.80 14.74 -1.40
C ASP A 270 -7.85 14.86 0.13
N GLU A 271 -9.05 14.91 0.70
CA GLU A 271 -9.27 15.02 2.15
C GLU A 271 -8.70 13.84 2.95
N ARG A 272 -8.58 12.66 2.32
CA ARG A 272 -7.99 11.44 2.91
C ARG A 272 -6.46 11.40 2.73
N GLY A 273 -5.91 12.34 1.93
CA GLY A 273 -4.48 12.47 1.67
C GLY A 273 -3.95 11.68 0.49
N TYR A 274 -4.82 11.15 -0.38
CA TYR A 274 -4.41 10.53 -1.63
C TYR A 274 -3.99 11.58 -2.65
N ILE A 275 -2.92 11.31 -3.40
CA ILE A 275 -2.41 12.22 -4.42
C ILE A 275 -3.41 12.31 -5.58
N ILE A 276 -3.83 13.54 -5.92
CA ILE A 276 -4.69 13.79 -7.09
C ILE A 276 -3.81 13.84 -8.33
N THR A 277 -4.14 13.00 -9.32
CA THR A 277 -3.47 12.97 -10.63
C THR A 277 -4.47 13.06 -11.76
N ASP A 278 -3.99 13.48 -12.92
CA ASP A 278 -4.71 13.30 -14.18
C ASP A 278 -4.59 11.85 -14.72
N GLN A 279 -5.14 11.62 -15.91
CA GLN A 279 -5.06 10.31 -16.58
C GLN A 279 -3.64 9.93 -17.05
N ASP A 280 -2.75 10.92 -17.20
CA ASP A 280 -1.34 10.76 -17.53
C ASP A 280 -0.46 10.57 -16.28
N MET A 281 -1.05 10.37 -15.11
CA MET A 281 -0.38 10.22 -13.82
C MET A 281 0.37 11.48 -13.35
N LYS A 282 0.12 12.65 -13.95
CA LYS A 282 0.73 13.92 -13.54
C LYS A 282 0.08 14.42 -12.26
N THR A 283 0.89 14.88 -11.32
CA THR A 283 0.43 15.59 -10.12
C THR A 283 0.31 17.11 -10.41
N SER A 284 -0.10 17.87 -9.41
CA SER A 284 -0.08 19.35 -9.51
C SER A 284 1.32 19.95 -9.43
N ALA A 285 2.34 19.16 -9.10
CA ALA A 285 3.74 19.58 -9.06
C ALA A 285 4.43 19.19 -10.36
N ASP A 286 5.10 20.15 -11.00
CA ASP A 286 5.75 19.91 -12.28
C ASP A 286 6.90 18.90 -12.18
N GLY A 287 6.95 17.95 -13.12
CA GLY A 287 7.93 16.87 -13.14
C GLY A 287 7.76 15.81 -12.05
N ILE A 288 6.66 15.84 -11.30
CA ILE A 288 6.32 14.82 -10.30
C ILE A 288 5.05 14.08 -10.72
N PHE A 289 5.16 12.76 -10.77
CA PHE A 289 4.10 11.82 -11.14
C PHE A 289 3.75 10.94 -9.94
N ALA A 290 2.54 10.38 -9.90
CA ALA A 290 2.17 9.40 -8.89
C ALA A 290 1.45 8.21 -9.53
N ALA A 291 1.71 7.00 -9.03
CA ALA A 291 1.15 5.77 -9.57
C ALA A 291 0.84 4.75 -8.47
N GLY A 292 -0.14 3.89 -8.71
CA GLY A 292 -0.58 2.88 -7.75
C GLY A 292 -1.47 3.45 -6.66
N ASP A 293 -1.50 2.78 -5.52
CA ASP A 293 -2.51 3.00 -4.49
C ASP A 293 -2.34 4.28 -3.67
N VAL A 294 -1.21 4.97 -3.79
CA VAL A 294 -0.95 6.28 -3.18
C VAL A 294 -1.82 7.38 -3.79
N ARG A 295 -2.31 7.20 -5.02
CA ARG A 295 -3.15 8.17 -5.72
C ARG A 295 -4.63 7.97 -5.45
N TYR A 296 -5.42 9.04 -5.65
CA TYR A 296 -6.86 8.98 -5.66
C TYR A 296 -7.36 8.10 -6.82
N LYS A 297 -7.97 6.95 -6.50
CA LYS A 297 -8.53 5.99 -7.47
C LYS A 297 -9.55 5.07 -6.78
N LYS A 298 -10.49 4.54 -7.57
CA LYS A 298 -11.52 3.62 -7.05
C LYS A 298 -11.02 2.18 -6.88
N VAL A 299 -10.24 1.69 -7.83
CA VAL A 299 -9.81 0.27 -7.87
C VAL A 299 -8.34 0.17 -7.48
N ARG A 300 -8.06 -0.53 -6.37
CA ARG A 300 -6.73 -0.80 -5.84
C ARG A 300 -6.40 -2.27 -6.02
N GLN A 301 -5.80 -2.60 -7.15
CA GLN A 301 -5.40 -3.94 -7.53
C GLN A 301 -3.98 -3.92 -8.11
N VAL A 302 -3.29 -5.07 -8.09
CA VAL A 302 -1.95 -5.21 -8.67
C VAL A 302 -1.95 -4.79 -10.14
N ALA A 303 -2.93 -5.26 -10.92
CA ALA A 303 -3.04 -4.95 -12.33
C ALA A 303 -3.20 -3.45 -12.60
N THR A 304 -4.03 -2.73 -11.79
CA THR A 304 -4.20 -1.28 -11.95
C THR A 304 -2.98 -0.51 -11.48
N ALA A 305 -2.24 -0.98 -10.48
CA ALA A 305 -0.99 -0.38 -10.03
C ALA A 305 0.11 -0.51 -11.11
N VAL A 306 0.21 -1.67 -11.77
CA VAL A 306 1.13 -1.90 -12.89
C VAL A 306 0.81 -0.97 -14.07
N GLY A 307 -0.47 -0.84 -14.44
CA GLY A 307 -0.92 0.07 -15.50
C GLY A 307 -0.58 1.53 -15.20
N ASP A 308 -0.82 1.97 -13.97
CA ASP A 308 -0.46 3.32 -13.51
C ASP A 308 1.06 3.55 -13.63
N GLY A 309 1.88 2.59 -13.18
CA GLY A 309 3.34 2.68 -13.23
C GLY A 309 3.87 2.81 -14.66
N ALA A 310 3.34 2.03 -15.58
CA ALA A 310 3.69 2.09 -17.00
C ALA A 310 3.32 3.46 -17.63
N THR A 311 2.14 3.99 -17.26
CA THR A 311 1.67 5.31 -17.71
C THR A 311 2.55 6.43 -17.15
N ALA A 312 2.85 6.40 -15.85
CA ALA A 312 3.72 7.39 -15.20
C ALA A 312 5.12 7.42 -15.83
N ALA A 313 5.70 6.26 -16.11
CA ALA A 313 7.00 6.16 -16.77
C ALA A 313 7.00 6.79 -18.17
N SER A 314 5.93 6.52 -18.95
CA SER A 314 5.77 7.14 -20.28
C SER A 314 5.65 8.66 -20.21
N SER A 315 4.91 9.15 -19.22
CA SER A 315 4.69 10.58 -19.01
C SER A 315 5.96 11.28 -18.50
N ALA A 316 6.70 10.67 -17.58
CA ALA A 316 7.99 11.18 -17.10
C ALA A 316 9.01 11.26 -18.25
N ARG A 317 9.07 10.25 -19.12
CA ARG A 317 9.92 10.26 -20.32
C ARG A 317 9.59 11.45 -21.23
N LYS A 318 8.30 11.67 -21.53
CA LYS A 318 7.87 12.80 -22.36
C LYS A 318 8.23 14.14 -21.71
N TYR A 319 8.06 14.26 -20.40
CA TYR A 319 8.43 15.46 -19.64
C TYR A 319 9.93 15.76 -19.81
N ILE A 320 10.80 14.78 -19.56
CA ILE A 320 12.25 14.93 -19.65
C ILE A 320 12.71 15.29 -21.07
N GLN A 321 12.04 14.77 -22.11
CA GLN A 321 12.36 15.10 -23.50
C GLN A 321 12.03 16.55 -23.88
N ASN A 322 11.19 17.24 -23.09
CA ASN A 322 10.76 18.62 -23.33
C ASN A 322 11.49 19.63 -22.42
N LEU A 323 12.40 19.17 -21.54
CA LEU A 323 13.34 20.01 -20.79
C LEU A 323 14.52 20.41 -21.68
#